data_515be09e80b767e0e3bc74f6e3bc5c61
#
_entry.id   515be09e80b767e0e3bc74f6e3bc5c61
#
_cell.length_a   1.000
_cell.length_b   1.000
_cell.length_c   1.000
_cell.angle_alpha   90.00
_cell.angle_beta   90.00
_cell.angle_gamma   90.00
#
_symmetry.space_group_name_H-M   'P 1'
#
loop_
_entity.id
_entity.type
_entity.pdbx_description
1 polymer ?
#
loop_
_entity_poly.entity_id
_entity_poly.type
_entity_poly.pdbx_seq_one_letter_code
_entity_poly.pdbx_strand_id
1 'polypeptide(L)'
;MSKIIIWNEYLHEIENKDVADLYPHGIHGCIKEFLAKDSSLIIETATLREEHNGISENKLKDCDVLIWWGHKAHDEVLEETVNLVQRRVLEGMGLLVLHSGHHSKIFKRLMGTNCNLTWREYGEKERLWICNPGHPICAGLDPYFELEMEEMYGEP
;
A
#
# COMPACT_ATOMS: atom_id res chain seq x y z
N MET A 1 -17.21 -3.60 13.11
CA MET A 1 -16.85 -2.94 11.83
C MET A 1 -15.40 -2.55 11.91
N SER A 2 -14.60 -2.96 10.93
CA SER A 2 -13.19 -2.57 10.89
C SER A 2 -13.00 -1.28 10.10
N LYS A 3 -12.20 -0.36 10.63
CA LYS A 3 -11.89 0.91 9.98
C LYS A 3 -10.59 0.79 9.20
N ILE A 4 -10.66 1.08 7.91
CA ILE A 4 -9.53 1.03 6.98
C ILE A 4 -9.27 2.44 6.45
N ILE A 5 -8.01 2.84 6.44
CA ILE A 5 -7.57 4.05 5.75
C ILE A 5 -6.69 3.64 4.58
N ILE A 6 -6.97 4.18 3.41
CA ILE A 6 -6.15 3.97 2.21
C ILE A 6 -5.41 5.27 1.93
N TRP A 7 -4.10 5.26 2.18
CA TRP A 7 -3.23 6.37 1.87
C TRP A 7 -2.59 6.18 0.50
N ASN A 8 -2.63 7.23 -0.30
CA ASN A 8 -2.04 7.27 -1.63
C ASN A 8 -1.21 8.55 -1.78
N GLU A 9 0.00 8.44 -2.30
CA GLU A 9 0.81 9.59 -2.70
C GLU A 9 0.07 10.51 -3.67
N TYR A 10 -0.71 9.93 -4.59
CA TYR A 10 -1.58 10.61 -5.55
C TYR A 10 -0.85 11.62 -6.43
N LEU A 11 0.40 11.34 -6.81
CA LEU A 11 1.15 12.13 -7.78
C LEU A 11 1.17 11.49 -9.16
N HIS A 12 1.28 10.17 -9.22
CA HIS A 12 1.37 9.45 -10.48
C HIS A 12 0.11 9.68 -11.34
N GLU A 13 -1.06 9.65 -10.75
CA GLU A 13 -2.33 9.90 -11.41
C GLU A 13 -2.49 11.36 -11.86
N ILE A 14 -1.84 12.31 -11.17
CA ILE A 14 -1.89 13.73 -11.54
C ILE A 14 -0.92 14.02 -12.70
N GLU A 15 0.23 13.37 -12.72
CA GLU A 15 1.33 13.65 -13.65
C GLU A 15 1.27 12.83 -14.93
N ASN A 16 0.61 11.68 -14.92
CA ASN A 16 0.54 10.76 -16.04
C ASN A 16 -0.91 10.52 -16.46
N LYS A 17 -1.24 10.96 -17.68
CA LYS A 17 -2.58 10.85 -18.23
C LYS A 17 -3.05 9.41 -18.35
N ASP A 18 -2.19 8.47 -18.74
CA ASP A 18 -2.59 7.08 -18.93
C ASP A 18 -2.96 6.44 -17.58
N VAL A 19 -2.25 6.81 -16.51
CA VAL A 19 -2.58 6.40 -15.14
C VAL A 19 -3.87 7.05 -14.66
N ALA A 20 -4.08 8.34 -14.97
CA ALA A 20 -5.33 9.04 -14.64
C ALA A 20 -6.53 8.43 -15.36
N ASP A 21 -6.37 8.06 -16.63
CA ASP A 21 -7.42 7.41 -17.42
C ASP A 21 -7.76 6.00 -16.88
N LEU A 22 -6.75 5.27 -16.37
CA LEU A 22 -6.93 3.95 -15.77
C LEU A 22 -7.54 4.04 -14.36
N TYR A 23 -7.14 5.03 -13.58
CA TYR A 23 -7.60 5.25 -12.20
C TYR A 23 -8.26 6.64 -12.04
N PRO A 24 -9.44 6.87 -12.59
CA PRO A 24 -10.07 8.19 -12.62
C PRO A 24 -10.37 8.77 -11.23
N HIS A 25 -10.46 7.92 -10.20
CA HIS A 25 -10.59 8.30 -8.78
C HIS A 25 -9.34 8.04 -7.97
N GLY A 26 -8.20 7.88 -8.63
CA GLY A 26 -6.92 7.48 -8.06
C GLY A 26 -6.88 6.00 -7.64
N ILE A 27 -5.69 5.49 -7.42
CA ILE A 27 -5.46 4.10 -6.94
C ILE A 27 -6.21 3.86 -5.62
N HIS A 28 -6.18 4.84 -4.71
CA HIS A 28 -6.93 4.78 -3.44
C HIS A 28 -8.44 4.68 -3.64
N GLY A 29 -8.98 5.36 -4.65
CA GLY A 29 -10.39 5.29 -5.02
C GLY A 29 -10.76 3.91 -5.54
N CYS A 30 -9.96 3.34 -6.42
CA CYS A 30 -10.14 1.99 -6.96
C CYS A 30 -10.15 0.93 -5.83
N ILE A 31 -9.18 0.99 -4.92
CA ILE A 31 -9.12 0.09 -3.77
C ILE A 31 -10.35 0.27 -2.87
N LYS A 32 -10.74 1.52 -2.61
CA LYS A 32 -11.95 1.84 -1.82
C LYS A 32 -13.20 1.24 -2.44
N GLU A 33 -13.41 1.42 -3.73
CA GLU A 33 -14.58 0.88 -4.45
C GLU A 33 -14.63 -0.65 -4.39
N PHE A 34 -13.47 -1.31 -4.47
CA PHE A 34 -13.39 -2.75 -4.32
C PHE A 34 -13.77 -3.21 -2.90
N LEU A 35 -13.17 -2.60 -1.87
CA LEU A 35 -13.40 -2.96 -0.48
C LEU A 35 -14.80 -2.59 0.02
N ALA A 36 -15.41 -1.54 -0.53
CA ALA A 36 -16.75 -1.09 -0.16
C ALA A 36 -17.87 -2.11 -0.49
N LYS A 37 -17.54 -3.18 -1.21
CA LYS A 37 -18.45 -4.32 -1.42
C LYS A 37 -18.72 -5.10 -0.12
N ASP A 38 -17.82 -4.98 0.84
CA ASP A 38 -18.01 -5.51 2.19
C ASP A 38 -18.56 -4.42 3.11
N SER A 39 -19.85 -4.52 3.44
CA SER A 39 -20.56 -3.57 4.30
C SER A 39 -20.10 -3.57 5.76
N SER A 40 -19.25 -4.51 6.17
CA SER A 40 -18.65 -4.55 7.51
C SER A 40 -17.46 -3.60 7.66
N LEU A 41 -16.97 -3.01 6.56
CA LEU A 41 -15.81 -2.12 6.54
C LEU A 41 -16.23 -0.64 6.52
N ILE A 42 -15.50 0.16 7.29
CA ILE A 42 -15.54 1.63 7.23
C ILE A 42 -14.26 2.06 6.51
N ILE A 43 -14.39 2.71 5.35
CA ILE A 43 -13.25 2.99 4.48
C ILE A 43 -13.11 4.50 4.26
N GLU A 44 -11.97 5.03 4.68
CA GLU A 44 -11.55 6.40 4.44
C GLU A 44 -10.33 6.43 3.50
N THR A 45 -10.11 7.56 2.87
CA THR A 45 -8.91 7.79 2.05
C THR A 45 -8.12 8.98 2.58
N ALA A 46 -6.83 9.01 2.25
CA ALA A 46 -5.93 10.12 2.54
C ALA A 46 -4.87 10.23 1.46
N THR A 47 -4.36 11.44 1.23
CA THR A 47 -3.33 11.69 0.24
C THR A 47 -2.19 12.55 0.76
N LEU A 48 -1.04 12.50 0.06
CA LEU A 48 0.18 13.20 0.45
C LEU A 48 -0.01 14.73 0.59
N ARG A 49 -0.84 15.34 -0.27
CA ARG A 49 -1.00 16.81 -0.33
C ARG A 49 -2.03 17.36 0.65
N GLU A 50 -2.72 16.52 1.39
CA GLU A 50 -3.55 16.95 2.50
C GLU A 50 -2.68 17.43 3.69
N GLU A 51 -3.29 18.20 4.58
CA GLU A 51 -2.63 18.63 5.83
C GLU A 51 -2.09 17.42 6.61
N HIS A 52 -0.86 17.51 7.11
CA HIS A 52 -0.14 16.41 7.77
C HIS A 52 -0.08 15.13 6.91
N ASN A 53 0.05 15.28 5.58
CA ASN A 53 -0.03 14.17 4.62
C ASN A 53 -1.32 13.35 4.75
N GLY A 54 -2.42 13.97 5.12
CA GLY A 54 -3.71 13.32 5.32
C GLY A 54 -3.79 12.38 6.53
N ILE A 55 -2.77 12.35 7.37
CA ILE A 55 -2.66 11.45 8.53
C ILE A 55 -2.56 12.27 9.82
N SER A 56 -3.53 12.10 10.70
CA SER A 56 -3.57 12.76 12.00
C SER A 56 -3.85 11.76 13.13
N GLU A 57 -3.56 12.15 14.37
CA GLU A 57 -3.90 11.37 15.59
C GLU A 57 -5.36 10.93 15.58
N ASN A 58 -6.27 11.88 15.33
CA ASN A 58 -7.70 11.58 15.32
C ASN A 58 -8.09 10.61 14.21
N LYS A 59 -7.48 10.72 13.03
CA LYS A 59 -7.77 9.86 11.89
C LYS A 59 -7.30 8.43 12.14
N LEU A 60 -6.11 8.25 12.75
CA LEU A 60 -5.56 6.93 13.06
C LEU A 60 -6.06 6.32 14.38
N LYS A 61 -6.68 7.11 15.28
CA LYS A 61 -7.08 6.64 16.61
C LYS A 61 -7.83 5.30 16.58
N ASP A 62 -8.81 5.20 15.71
CA ASP A 62 -9.69 4.03 15.58
C ASP A 62 -9.43 3.27 14.27
N CYS A 63 -8.27 3.45 13.65
CA CYS A 63 -7.88 2.75 12.43
C CYS A 63 -7.35 1.35 12.77
N ASP A 64 -7.97 0.33 12.20
CA ASP A 64 -7.55 -1.06 12.34
C ASP A 64 -6.47 -1.42 11.31
N VAL A 65 -6.59 -0.89 10.07
CA VAL A 65 -5.64 -1.18 8.98
C VAL A 65 -5.37 0.08 8.17
N LEU A 66 -4.09 0.38 7.96
CA LEU A 66 -3.62 1.38 7.02
C LEU A 66 -3.07 0.68 5.77
N ILE A 67 -3.61 1.01 4.60
CA ILE A 67 -3.08 0.59 3.30
C ILE A 67 -2.26 1.76 2.75
N TRP A 68 -1.01 1.50 2.40
CA TRP A 68 -0.05 2.52 2.00
C TRP A 68 0.47 2.29 0.58
N TRP A 69 0.23 3.24 -0.30
CA TRP A 69 0.82 3.26 -1.63
C TRP A 69 1.57 4.58 -1.88
N GLY A 70 2.84 4.50 -2.27
CA GLY A 70 3.67 5.62 -2.68
C GLY A 70 4.68 5.15 -3.71
N HIS A 71 5.15 6.07 -4.57
CA HIS A 71 6.01 5.72 -5.70
C HIS A 71 7.14 6.75 -5.94
N LYS A 72 6.84 8.05 -5.96
CA LYS A 72 7.78 9.10 -6.37
C LYS A 72 8.25 10.01 -5.25
N ALA A 73 7.42 10.27 -4.27
CA ALA A 73 7.58 11.31 -3.27
C ALA A 73 7.70 10.77 -1.84
N HIS A 74 8.35 9.63 -1.67
CA HIS A 74 8.55 9.03 -0.36
C HIS A 74 9.22 9.99 0.63
N ASP A 75 10.15 10.84 0.15
CA ASP A 75 10.89 11.78 0.97
C ASP A 75 10.06 13.00 1.41
N GLU A 76 8.93 13.26 0.75
CA GLU A 76 8.02 14.34 1.10
C GLU A 76 7.07 13.98 2.25
N VAL A 77 7.02 12.72 2.65
CA VAL A 77 6.27 12.31 3.82
C VAL A 77 6.96 12.87 5.07
N LEU A 78 6.19 13.60 5.89
CA LEU A 78 6.67 14.26 7.10
C LEU A 78 7.12 13.22 8.14
N GLU A 79 8.20 13.51 8.84
CA GLU A 79 8.69 12.63 9.91
C GLU A 79 7.67 12.43 11.04
N GLU A 80 6.87 13.45 11.32
CA GLU A 80 5.78 13.35 12.30
C GLU A 80 4.72 12.32 11.87
N THR A 81 4.37 12.28 10.57
CA THR A 81 3.49 11.26 9.99
C THR A 81 4.08 9.87 10.13
N VAL A 82 5.36 9.71 9.81
CA VAL A 82 6.07 8.43 9.93
C VAL A 82 6.10 7.96 11.39
N ASN A 83 6.41 8.86 12.33
CA ASN A 83 6.43 8.57 13.76
C ASN A 83 5.06 8.12 14.28
N LEU A 84 4.00 8.80 13.84
CA LEU A 84 2.63 8.47 14.20
C LEU A 84 2.22 7.08 13.68
N VAL A 85 2.46 6.81 12.40
CA VAL A 85 2.15 5.51 11.80
C VAL A 85 2.95 4.39 12.48
N GLN A 86 4.26 4.58 12.70
CA GLN A 86 5.09 3.59 13.41
C GLN A 86 4.51 3.27 14.79
N ARG A 87 4.17 4.29 15.57
CA ARG A 87 3.57 4.10 16.89
C ARG A 87 2.29 3.29 16.81
N ARG A 88 1.38 3.64 15.90
CA ARG A 88 0.12 2.93 15.73
C ARG A 88 0.31 1.46 15.29
N VAL A 89 1.29 1.18 14.44
CA VAL A 89 1.65 -0.20 14.07
C VAL A 89 2.16 -0.98 15.28
N LEU A 90 3.04 -0.38 16.10
CA LEU A 90 3.53 -1.01 17.32
C LEU A 90 2.44 -1.21 18.38
N GLU A 91 1.38 -0.43 18.35
CA GLU A 91 0.17 -0.59 19.17
C GLU A 91 -0.81 -1.62 18.62
N GLY A 92 -0.58 -2.17 17.42
CA GLY A 92 -1.35 -3.26 16.84
C GLY A 92 -2.17 -2.91 15.58
N MET A 93 -2.08 -1.70 15.06
CA MET A 93 -2.68 -1.36 13.75
C MET A 93 -2.01 -2.16 12.63
N GLY A 94 -2.80 -2.79 11.77
CA GLY A 94 -2.28 -3.45 10.56
C GLY A 94 -1.73 -2.42 9.56
N LEU A 95 -0.64 -2.76 8.88
CA LEU A 95 -0.09 -1.96 7.77
C LEU A 95 0.14 -2.84 6.55
N LEU A 96 -0.54 -2.51 5.45
CA LEU A 96 -0.27 -3.08 4.14
C LEU A 96 0.48 -2.05 3.29
N VAL A 97 1.71 -2.38 2.93
CA VAL A 97 2.51 -1.56 2.01
C VAL A 97 2.46 -2.19 0.64
N LEU A 98 2.00 -1.43 -0.34
CA LEU A 98 1.77 -1.93 -1.69
C LEU A 98 2.93 -1.54 -2.62
N HIS A 99 3.39 -2.51 -3.42
CA HIS A 99 4.31 -2.35 -4.54
C HIS A 99 5.50 -1.41 -4.21
N SER A 100 5.67 -0.32 -4.98
CA SER A 100 6.75 0.67 -4.81
C SER A 100 6.78 1.35 -3.44
N GLY A 101 5.74 1.18 -2.61
CA GLY A 101 5.74 1.60 -1.21
C GLY A 101 6.84 0.98 -0.35
N HIS A 102 7.54 -0.07 -0.83
CA HIS A 102 8.70 -0.65 -0.15
C HIS A 102 9.82 0.39 0.11
N HIS A 103 9.92 1.44 -0.71
CA HIS A 103 10.86 2.54 -0.49
C HIS A 103 10.37 3.62 0.48
N SER A 104 9.12 3.54 0.98
CA SER A 104 8.58 4.52 1.94
C SER A 104 9.39 4.56 3.23
N LYS A 105 9.46 5.76 3.83
CA LYS A 105 10.14 5.95 5.13
C LYS A 105 9.59 5.01 6.20
N ILE A 106 8.27 4.82 6.23
CA ILE A 106 7.64 3.96 7.24
C ILE A 106 8.01 2.49 7.06
N PHE A 107 8.04 1.99 5.82
CA PHE A 107 8.40 0.60 5.57
C PHE A 107 9.86 0.32 5.92
N LYS A 108 10.79 1.18 5.45
CA LYS A 108 12.22 1.09 5.80
C LYS A 108 12.44 1.09 7.32
N ARG A 109 11.72 1.95 8.03
CA ARG A 109 11.83 2.05 9.49
C ARG A 109 11.36 0.81 10.22
N LEU A 110 10.25 0.23 9.80
CA LEU A 110 9.69 -0.99 10.41
C LEU A 110 10.50 -2.23 10.06
N MET A 111 11.00 -2.32 8.83
CA MET A 111 11.84 -3.44 8.38
C MET A 111 13.27 -3.37 8.89
N GLY A 112 13.76 -2.18 9.23
CA GLY A 112 15.13 -1.98 9.71
C GLY A 112 16.21 -2.15 8.65
N THR A 113 15.84 -2.10 7.36
CA THR A 113 16.75 -2.20 6.21
C THR A 113 16.51 -1.05 5.23
N ASN A 114 17.36 -0.95 4.20
CA ASN A 114 17.13 0.03 3.12
C ASN A 114 15.96 -0.35 2.21
N CYS A 115 15.47 -1.59 2.31
CA CYS A 115 14.39 -2.16 1.48
C CYS A 115 14.64 -2.01 -0.01
N ASN A 116 15.92 -2.00 -0.40
CA ASN A 116 16.31 -1.88 -1.79
C ASN A 116 16.10 -3.21 -2.54
N LEU A 117 15.93 -3.11 -3.84
CA LEU A 117 15.76 -4.26 -4.73
C LEU A 117 16.30 -3.93 -6.12
N THR A 118 16.54 -4.95 -6.92
CA THR A 118 16.71 -4.83 -8.36
C THR A 118 15.41 -5.20 -9.06
N TRP A 119 15.18 -4.64 -10.23
CA TRP A 119 13.98 -4.95 -11.02
C TRP A 119 14.29 -4.92 -12.52
N ARG A 120 13.48 -5.61 -13.30
CA ARG A 120 13.47 -5.55 -14.75
C ARG A 120 12.05 -5.72 -15.28
N GLU A 121 11.77 -5.13 -16.41
CA GLU A 121 10.47 -5.12 -17.07
C GLU A 121 10.64 -5.55 -18.54
N TYR A 122 10.53 -6.85 -18.79
CA TYR A 122 10.68 -7.45 -20.12
C TYR A 122 9.45 -8.23 -20.58
N GLY A 123 8.30 -8.04 -19.92
CA GLY A 123 7.06 -8.74 -20.23
C GLY A 123 7.14 -10.23 -19.91
N GLU A 124 7.79 -10.58 -18.81
CA GLU A 124 7.95 -11.96 -18.39
C GLU A 124 6.71 -12.44 -17.63
N LYS A 125 6.47 -13.74 -17.73
CA LYS A 125 5.47 -14.41 -16.90
C LYS A 125 6.04 -14.62 -15.50
N GLU A 126 5.32 -14.13 -14.48
CA GLU A 126 5.63 -14.40 -13.08
C GLU A 126 4.77 -15.52 -12.53
N ARG A 127 5.36 -16.42 -11.74
CA ARG A 127 4.65 -17.44 -10.97
C ARG A 127 4.82 -17.19 -9.47
N LEU A 128 3.69 -16.96 -8.81
CA LEU A 128 3.64 -16.75 -7.36
C LEU A 128 3.26 -18.05 -6.65
N TRP A 129 4.15 -18.52 -5.79
CA TRP A 129 3.96 -19.73 -5.00
C TRP A 129 3.39 -19.42 -3.63
N ILE A 130 2.40 -20.21 -3.20
CA ILE A 130 1.82 -20.10 -1.86
C ILE A 130 2.73 -20.83 -0.88
N CYS A 131 3.60 -20.10 -0.20
CA CYS A 131 4.59 -20.65 0.74
C CYS A 131 4.00 -21.04 2.11
N ASN A 132 2.85 -20.46 2.49
CA ASN A 132 2.16 -20.78 3.73
C ASN A 132 0.66 -20.98 3.49
N PRO A 133 0.25 -22.15 2.96
CA PRO A 133 -1.14 -22.42 2.60
C PRO A 133 -2.11 -22.44 3.80
N GLY A 134 -1.59 -22.56 5.03
CA GLY A 134 -2.40 -22.49 6.26
C GLY A 134 -2.74 -21.08 6.72
N HIS A 135 -2.13 -20.04 6.13
CA HIS A 135 -2.42 -18.67 6.50
C HIS A 135 -3.79 -18.22 5.95
N PRO A 136 -4.63 -17.51 6.73
CA PRO A 136 -5.96 -17.09 6.29
C PRO A 136 -6.00 -16.32 4.98
N ILE A 137 -4.94 -15.52 4.68
CA ILE A 137 -4.83 -14.77 3.42
C ILE A 137 -4.75 -15.67 2.18
N CYS A 138 -4.37 -16.94 2.35
CA CYS A 138 -4.23 -17.93 1.29
C CYS A 138 -5.50 -18.79 1.12
N ALA A 139 -6.54 -18.53 1.90
CA ALA A 139 -7.77 -19.30 1.82
C ALA A 139 -8.42 -19.19 0.44
N GLY A 140 -8.62 -20.33 -0.21
CA GLY A 140 -9.23 -20.42 -1.54
C GLY A 140 -8.26 -20.18 -2.71
N LEU A 141 -6.96 -20.02 -2.44
CA LEU A 141 -5.93 -19.97 -3.48
C LEU A 141 -5.40 -21.36 -3.79
N ASP A 142 -5.11 -21.61 -5.07
CA ASP A 142 -4.36 -22.77 -5.52
C ASP A 142 -2.89 -22.72 -5.04
N PRO A 143 -2.11 -23.81 -5.09
CA PRO A 143 -0.71 -23.82 -4.67
C PRO A 143 0.18 -22.75 -5.32
N TYR A 144 -0.20 -22.27 -6.48
CA TYR A 144 0.41 -21.14 -7.18
C TYR A 144 -0.60 -20.50 -8.13
N PHE A 145 -0.31 -19.29 -8.58
CA PHE A 145 -0.98 -18.64 -9.70
C PHE A 145 0.04 -17.90 -10.56
N GLU A 146 -0.34 -17.55 -11.78
CA GLU A 146 0.55 -16.90 -12.75
C GLU A 146 0.00 -15.54 -13.17
N LEU A 147 0.90 -14.60 -13.36
CA LEU A 147 0.67 -13.32 -14.01
C LEU A 147 1.38 -13.39 -15.37
N GLU A 148 0.65 -13.11 -16.45
CA GLU A 148 1.16 -13.34 -17.81
C GLU A 148 2.26 -12.34 -18.21
N MET A 149 2.23 -11.14 -17.64
CA MET A 149 3.16 -10.09 -17.96
C MET A 149 3.36 -9.20 -16.72
N GLU A 150 4.53 -9.31 -16.11
CA GLU A 150 4.86 -8.62 -14.87
C GLU A 150 6.32 -8.16 -14.86
N GLU A 151 6.59 -7.24 -13.94
CA GLU A 151 7.94 -6.89 -13.53
C GLU A 151 8.54 -8.01 -12.68
N MET A 152 9.81 -8.29 -12.89
CA MET A 152 10.54 -9.27 -12.09
C MET A 152 11.43 -8.54 -11.09
N TYR A 153 11.37 -8.96 -9.84
CA TYR A 153 12.12 -8.37 -8.74
C TYR A 153 13.17 -9.34 -8.21
N GLY A 154 14.29 -8.80 -7.76
CA GLY A 154 15.36 -9.55 -7.13
C GLY A 154 15.98 -8.77 -5.99
N GLU A 155 16.62 -9.48 -5.07
CA GLU A 155 17.46 -8.86 -4.06
C GLU A 155 18.68 -8.20 -4.73
N PRO A 156 19.22 -7.10 -4.15
CA PRO A 156 20.43 -6.44 -4.64
C PRO A 156 21.65 -7.33 -4.64
#